data_0a7ac5108b464cd16c3e7fafefae919d
#
_entry.id   0a7ac5108b464cd16c3e7fafefae919d
#
_cell.length_a   1.000
_cell.length_b   1.000
_cell.length_c   1.000
_cell.angle_alpha   90.00
_cell.angle_beta   90.00
_cell.angle_gamma   90.00
#
_symmetry.space_group_name_H-M   'P 1'
#
loop_
_entity.id
_entity.type
_entity.pdbx_description
1 polymer ?
#
loop_
_entity_poly.entity_id
_entity_poly.type
_entity_poly.pdbx_seq_one_letter_code
_entity_poly.pdbx_strand_id
1 'polypeptide(L)'
;MILAAIMATGCSPETKQEQTGPSGESLFLRHCAGCHPNGKNLIYPPKDLRRMTLAANGISQPEDIVALLRNPGRGMPRFDRTVIPDDEAGRIAVYVMTTFR
;
A
#
# COMPACT_ATOMS: atom_id res chain seq x y z
N MET A 1 50.30 24.74 22.00
CA MET A 1 49.56 23.46 22.03
C MET A 1 48.15 23.73 21.61
N ILE A 2 47.83 23.37 20.39
CA ILE A 2 46.51 23.56 19.81
C ILE A 2 45.78 22.22 19.83
N LEU A 3 44.76 22.13 20.67
CA LEU A 3 43.84 20.99 20.61
C LEU A 3 42.90 21.22 19.44
N ALA A 4 43.04 20.46 18.39
CA ALA A 4 42.06 20.40 17.34
C ALA A 4 40.87 19.53 17.82
N ALA A 5 39.77 20.20 18.12
CA ALA A 5 38.51 19.51 18.35
C ALA A 5 38.00 18.98 17.01
N ILE A 6 38.08 17.70 16.81
CA ILE A 6 37.44 17.05 15.70
C ILE A 6 35.95 17.01 16.00
N MET A 7 35.20 17.87 15.35
CA MET A 7 33.76 17.79 15.30
C MET A 7 33.41 16.65 14.37
N ALA A 8 33.11 15.50 14.91
CA ALA A 8 32.45 14.45 14.16
C ALA A 8 31.02 14.88 13.92
N THR A 9 30.76 15.46 12.76
CA THR A 9 29.41 15.61 12.26
C THR A 9 28.89 14.21 11.94
N GLY A 10 28.19 13.62 12.89
CA GLY A 10 27.42 12.42 12.62
C GLY A 10 26.29 12.79 11.67
N CYS A 11 26.46 12.51 10.38
CA CYS A 11 25.33 12.35 9.51
C CYS A 11 24.53 11.18 10.03
N SER A 12 23.42 11.46 10.71
CA SER A 12 22.38 10.45 10.85
C SER A 12 21.86 10.17 9.46
N PRO A 13 22.08 8.97 8.88
CA PRO A 13 21.34 8.64 7.69
C PRO A 13 19.87 8.71 8.11
N GLU A 14 19.09 9.49 7.39
CA GLU A 14 17.66 9.31 7.43
C GLU A 14 17.43 7.85 7.09
N THR A 15 17.08 7.09 8.11
CA THR A 15 16.61 5.75 7.91
C THR A 15 15.29 5.85 7.18
N LYS A 16 15.33 5.91 5.87
CA LYS A 16 14.27 5.28 5.09
C LYS A 16 14.16 3.91 5.69
N GLN A 17 13.06 3.64 6.35
CA GLN A 17 12.78 2.28 6.77
C GLN A 17 12.90 1.44 5.52
N GLU A 18 14.00 0.72 5.40
CA GLU A 18 14.13 -0.27 4.37
C GLU A 18 13.03 -1.28 4.64
N GLN A 19 11.98 -1.19 3.83
CA GLN A 19 10.93 -2.17 3.89
C GLN A 19 11.56 -3.50 3.47
N THR A 20 11.70 -4.38 4.45
CA THR A 20 12.07 -5.75 4.17
C THR A 20 10.90 -6.43 3.47
N GLY A 21 11.17 -6.95 2.29
CA GLY A 21 10.17 -7.66 1.50
C GLY A 21 9.66 -6.87 0.29
N PRO A 22 8.67 -7.41 -0.43
CA PRO A 22 8.17 -6.83 -1.67
C PRO A 22 7.48 -5.48 -1.45
N SER A 23 7.58 -4.61 -2.45
CA SER A 23 6.92 -3.29 -2.45
C SER A 23 5.39 -3.41 -2.58
N GLY A 24 4.68 -2.36 -2.20
CA GLY A 24 3.23 -2.28 -2.42
C GLY A 24 2.84 -2.44 -3.89
N GLU A 25 3.61 -1.86 -4.81
CA GLU A 25 3.43 -2.05 -6.25
C GLU A 25 3.57 -3.50 -6.67
N SER A 26 4.64 -4.16 -6.26
CA SER A 26 4.90 -5.56 -6.58
C SER A 26 3.80 -6.48 -6.05
N LEU A 27 3.35 -6.24 -4.83
CA LEU A 27 2.26 -6.99 -4.21
C LEU A 27 0.92 -6.73 -4.90
N PHE A 28 0.65 -5.48 -5.29
CA PHE A 28 -0.54 -5.12 -6.05
C PHE A 28 -0.57 -5.84 -7.39
N LEU A 29 0.53 -5.84 -8.12
CA LEU A 29 0.63 -6.56 -9.39
C LEU A 29 0.37 -8.05 -9.23
N ARG A 30 0.84 -8.64 -8.14
CA ARG A 30 0.67 -10.07 -7.86
C ARG A 30 -0.77 -10.44 -7.49
N HIS A 31 -1.40 -9.66 -6.62
CA HIS A 31 -2.67 -10.03 -5.99
C HIS A 31 -3.89 -9.30 -6.53
N CYS A 32 -3.73 -8.14 -7.09
CA CYS A 32 -4.82 -7.21 -7.37
C CYS A 32 -4.99 -6.88 -8.85
N ALA A 33 -3.90 -6.77 -9.58
CA ALA A 33 -3.90 -6.27 -10.96
C ALA A 33 -4.68 -7.16 -11.95
N GLY A 34 -4.87 -8.44 -11.63
CA GLY A 34 -5.67 -9.34 -12.47
C GLY A 34 -7.11 -8.85 -12.66
N CYS A 35 -7.70 -8.27 -11.61
CA CYS A 35 -9.03 -7.68 -11.65
C CYS A 35 -9.01 -6.15 -11.68
N HIS A 36 -7.92 -5.54 -11.23
CA HIS A 36 -7.75 -4.09 -11.13
C HIS A 36 -6.57 -3.55 -11.95
N PRO A 37 -6.48 -3.85 -13.26
CA PRO A 37 -5.38 -3.35 -14.08
C PRO A 37 -5.42 -1.82 -14.11
N ASN A 38 -4.30 -1.18 -13.80
CA ASN A 38 -4.19 0.28 -13.72
C ASN A 38 -5.23 0.95 -12.79
N GLY A 39 -5.67 0.26 -11.75
CA GLY A 39 -6.68 0.75 -10.82
C GLY A 39 -8.12 0.64 -11.33
N LYS A 40 -8.33 0.02 -12.48
CA LYS A 40 -9.67 -0.26 -13.01
C LYS A 40 -10.33 -1.42 -12.26
N ASN A 41 -11.54 -1.75 -12.60
CA ASN A 41 -12.22 -2.94 -12.12
C ASN A 41 -12.87 -3.62 -13.32
N LEU A 42 -12.37 -4.81 -13.67
CA LEU A 42 -12.86 -5.57 -14.84
C LEU A 42 -14.20 -6.24 -14.58
N ILE A 43 -14.47 -6.61 -13.33
CA ILE A 43 -15.71 -7.32 -12.95
C ILE A 43 -16.87 -6.34 -12.79
N TYR A 44 -16.61 -5.21 -12.13
CA TYR A 44 -17.60 -4.16 -11.95
C TYR A 44 -16.95 -2.78 -12.16
N PRO A 45 -16.90 -2.30 -13.40
CA PRO A 45 -16.16 -1.09 -13.79
C PRO A 45 -16.43 0.17 -12.95
N PRO A 46 -17.66 0.45 -12.47
CA PRO A 46 -17.90 1.61 -11.62
C PRO A 46 -17.16 1.59 -10.28
N LYS A 47 -16.75 0.42 -9.80
CA LYS A 47 -15.99 0.27 -8.55
C LYS A 47 -14.49 0.16 -8.83
N ASP A 48 -13.93 1.16 -9.49
CA ASP A 48 -12.49 1.26 -9.68
C ASP A 48 -11.77 1.74 -8.40
N LEU A 49 -10.45 1.84 -8.47
CA LEU A 49 -9.62 2.20 -7.33
C LEU A 49 -9.21 3.67 -7.31
N ARG A 50 -9.83 4.50 -8.15
CA ARG A 50 -9.57 5.94 -8.11
C ARG A 50 -10.06 6.53 -6.79
N ARG A 51 -9.36 7.55 -6.33
CA ARG A 51 -9.59 8.16 -5.03
C ARG A 51 -11.04 8.61 -4.82
N MET A 52 -11.64 9.23 -5.82
CA MET A 52 -13.05 9.64 -5.74
C MET A 52 -14.00 8.45 -5.61
N THR A 53 -13.75 7.39 -6.33
CA THR A 53 -14.55 6.18 -6.27
C THR A 53 -14.41 5.50 -4.90
N LEU A 54 -13.19 5.38 -4.40
CA LEU A 54 -12.93 4.85 -3.06
C LEU A 54 -13.67 5.65 -2.00
N ALA A 55 -13.56 6.98 -2.04
CA ALA A 55 -14.24 7.86 -1.10
C ALA A 55 -15.76 7.71 -1.15
N ALA A 56 -16.33 7.59 -2.33
CA ALA A 56 -17.78 7.37 -2.51
C ALA A 56 -18.25 6.03 -1.92
N ASN A 57 -17.34 5.08 -1.76
CA ASN A 57 -17.61 3.77 -1.15
C ASN A 57 -17.11 3.67 0.31
N GLY A 58 -16.83 4.79 0.96
CA GLY A 58 -16.46 4.84 2.37
C GLY A 58 -14.99 4.50 2.64
N ILE A 59 -14.14 4.49 1.61
CA ILE A 59 -12.71 4.20 1.72
C ILE A 59 -11.94 5.50 1.62
N SER A 60 -11.43 6.00 2.76
CA SER A 60 -10.74 7.28 2.83
C SER A 60 -9.28 7.18 3.31
N GLN A 61 -8.88 6.04 3.84
CA GLN A 61 -7.54 5.82 4.41
C GLN A 61 -7.08 4.38 4.17
N PRO A 62 -5.76 4.12 4.25
CA PRO A 62 -5.21 2.78 3.97
C PRO A 62 -5.84 1.67 4.78
N GLU A 63 -6.16 1.90 6.04
CA GLU A 63 -6.78 0.91 6.93
C GLU A 63 -8.13 0.41 6.41
N ASP A 64 -8.86 1.25 5.69
CA ASP A 64 -10.14 0.86 5.08
C ASP A 64 -9.94 -0.17 3.96
N ILE A 65 -8.84 -0.04 3.22
CA ILE A 65 -8.48 -1.03 2.19
C ILE A 65 -8.05 -2.34 2.83
N VAL A 66 -7.26 -2.30 3.89
CA VAL A 66 -6.89 -3.51 4.63
C VAL A 66 -8.13 -4.23 5.14
N ALA A 67 -9.07 -3.51 5.73
CA ALA A 67 -10.34 -4.07 6.18
C ALA A 67 -11.13 -4.73 5.03
N LEU A 68 -11.13 -4.10 3.85
CA LEU A 68 -11.77 -4.64 2.65
C LEU A 68 -11.12 -5.94 2.18
N LEU A 69 -9.79 -6.04 2.23
CA LEU A 69 -9.08 -7.28 1.89
C LEU A 69 -9.49 -8.44 2.79
N ARG A 70 -9.75 -8.16 4.06
CA ARG A 70 -10.15 -9.18 5.07
C ARG A 70 -11.62 -9.56 4.97
N ASN A 71 -12.45 -8.63 4.51
CA ASN A 71 -13.89 -8.84 4.40
C ASN A 71 -14.45 -8.12 3.16
N PRO A 72 -14.14 -8.62 1.95
CA PRO A 72 -14.58 -8.01 0.71
C PRO A 72 -16.07 -8.23 0.48
N GLY A 73 -16.63 -7.38 -0.37
CA GLY A 73 -17.96 -7.61 -0.92
C GLY A 73 -17.97 -8.67 -2.02
N ARG A 74 -19.07 -8.74 -2.76
CA ARG A 74 -19.23 -9.69 -3.88
C ARG A 74 -18.22 -9.43 -4.98
N GLY A 75 -17.70 -10.49 -5.55
CA GLY A 75 -16.84 -10.47 -6.73
C GLY A 75 -15.35 -10.33 -6.43
N MET A 76 -14.98 -10.01 -5.21
CA MET A 76 -13.59 -9.92 -4.79
C MET A 76 -13.26 -11.08 -3.85
N PRO A 77 -12.13 -11.80 -4.05
CA PRO A 77 -11.75 -12.86 -3.15
C PRO A 77 -11.34 -12.30 -1.78
N ARG A 78 -11.53 -13.09 -0.75
CA ARG A 78 -11.05 -12.78 0.59
C ARG A 78 -9.56 -13.11 0.70
N PHE A 79 -8.78 -12.16 1.14
CA PHE A 79 -7.37 -12.35 1.44
C PHE A 79 -7.18 -12.40 2.97
N ASP A 80 -6.78 -13.53 3.48
CA ASP A 80 -6.44 -13.67 4.89
C ASP A 80 -4.96 -13.35 5.17
N ARG A 81 -4.57 -13.37 6.43
CA ARG A 81 -3.21 -13.02 6.86
C ARG A 81 -2.15 -14.04 6.44
N THR A 82 -2.55 -15.24 6.04
CA THR A 82 -1.62 -16.24 5.53
C THR A 82 -1.24 -15.95 4.07
N VAL A 83 -2.15 -15.40 3.29
CA VAL A 83 -1.93 -15.02 1.90
C VAL A 83 -1.29 -13.64 1.80
N ILE A 84 -1.83 -12.66 2.52
CA ILE A 84 -1.33 -11.28 2.57
C ILE A 84 -1.18 -10.89 4.04
N PRO A 85 0.01 -11.00 4.63
CA PRO A 85 0.28 -10.56 6.00
C PRO A 85 -0.07 -9.08 6.21
N ASP A 86 -0.28 -8.66 7.44
CA ASP A 86 -0.73 -7.29 7.76
C ASP A 86 0.22 -6.20 7.26
N ASP A 87 1.53 -6.41 7.33
CA ASP A 87 2.52 -5.47 6.82
C ASP A 87 2.44 -5.33 5.28
N GLU A 88 2.26 -6.42 4.58
CA GLU A 88 2.08 -6.43 3.13
C GLU A 88 0.75 -5.79 2.72
N ALA A 89 -0.33 -6.09 3.45
CA ALA A 89 -1.63 -5.46 3.23
C ALA A 89 -1.55 -3.94 3.39
N GLY A 90 -0.82 -3.47 4.39
CA GLY A 90 -0.58 -2.05 4.60
C GLY A 90 0.17 -1.40 3.44
N ARG A 91 1.18 -2.06 2.90
CA ARG A 91 1.94 -1.56 1.75
C ARG A 91 1.09 -1.50 0.47
N ILE A 92 0.26 -2.51 0.24
CA ILE A 92 -0.71 -2.50 -0.87
C ILE A 92 -1.67 -1.31 -0.72
N ALA A 93 -2.21 -1.13 0.46
CA ALA A 93 -3.18 -0.07 0.74
C ALA A 93 -2.61 1.32 0.49
N VAL A 94 -1.41 1.60 0.96
CA VAL A 94 -0.72 2.87 0.70
C VAL A 94 -0.46 3.05 -0.80
N TYR A 95 -0.03 2.01 -1.49
CA TYR A 95 0.20 2.05 -2.93
C TYR A 95 -1.09 2.42 -3.68
N VAL A 96 -2.21 1.79 -3.36
CA VAL A 96 -3.51 2.09 -3.98
C VAL A 96 -3.92 3.54 -3.73
N MET A 97 -3.86 3.99 -2.48
CA MET A 97 -4.28 5.34 -2.10
C MET A 97 -3.42 6.44 -2.71
N THR A 98 -2.18 6.16 -3.03
CA THR A 98 -1.24 7.16 -3.56
C THR A 98 -1.05 7.09 -5.08
N THR A 99 -1.47 6.03 -5.72
CA THR A 99 -1.21 5.77 -7.14
C THR A 99 -2.39 6.11 -8.03
N PHE A 100 -3.57 5.68 -7.67
CA PHE A 100 -4.77 5.87 -8.49
C PHE A 100 -5.55 7.12 -8.03
N ARG A 101 -5.44 8.16 -8.80
CA ARG A 101 -6.06 9.47 -8.49
C ARG A 101 -7.21 9.82 -9.42
#